data_e20b4b7d32edba5ff0b9b8e55490cd77
#
_entry.id   e20b4b7d32edba5ff0b9b8e55490cd77
#
_cell.length_a   1.000
_cell.length_b   1.000
_cell.length_c   1.000
_cell.angle_alpha   90.00
_cell.angle_beta   90.00
_cell.angle_gamma   90.00
#
_symmetry.space_group_name_H-M   'P 1'
#
loop_
_entity.id
_entity.type
_entity.pdbx_description
1 polymer ?
#
loop_
_entity_poly.entity_id
_entity_poly.type
_entity_poly.pdbx_seq_one_letter_code
_entity_poly.pdbx_strand_id
1 'polypeptide(L)'
;QPLVGDWYAKNKSGLPRGVLSHIFTLGLTKKHRFGCSTLLRSYTRYIRHEVSDSQLKKFLDGVQADDVTISSNIKSGVVLAAQAVVGPMIVIHHQPSYLSYTPSPGKRVPLSNGKTAPEETHWYFQWETIENTKTGRFLREKYSDIFTQVFSGFNTLTRGQLSFIPTGIDAVGKIGLIQEPGLKLRAVANPNRIYQVALKPLGDAIYDILSELPWDCTHHQAKAFPVIQQHLQNGERCHCIDLSGATDYFPLSLQLEVLRSIFVNSGQYIDLFEDISKSDWIFQDTTIKWTKGQPLGLYPSFGSFALTHGLLLYYLNDNSFSNDFFVLGDDVVILNDS
;
A
#
# COMPACT_ATOMS: atom_id res chain seq x y z
N GLN A 1 22.99 13.13 7.01
CA GLN A 1 23.40 12.24 5.91
C GLN A 1 23.12 12.94 4.59
N PRO A 2 24.00 12.83 3.57
CA PRO A 2 23.69 13.42 2.28
C PRO A 2 22.45 12.76 1.70
N LEU A 3 21.47 13.57 1.31
CA LEU A 3 20.21 13.16 0.69
C LEU A 3 20.38 12.40 -0.65
N VAL A 4 21.58 12.39 -1.18
CA VAL A 4 21.94 11.67 -2.39
C VAL A 4 23.04 10.69 -2.02
N GLY A 5 22.86 9.42 -2.36
CA GLY A 5 23.78 8.34 -1.99
C GLY A 5 25.25 8.64 -2.30
N ASP A 6 26.14 8.06 -1.53
CA ASP A 6 27.60 8.31 -1.59
C ASP A 6 28.30 7.71 -2.81
N TRP A 7 27.54 7.32 -3.84
CA TRP A 7 28.05 6.63 -5.03
C TRP A 7 28.80 7.54 -6.02
N TYR A 8 28.89 8.84 -5.75
CA TYR A 8 29.67 9.77 -6.56
C TYR A 8 30.51 10.74 -5.72
N ALA A 9 31.67 11.08 -6.23
CA ALA A 9 32.52 12.07 -5.60
C ALA A 9 31.97 13.48 -5.84
N LYS A 10 31.93 14.30 -4.78
CA LYS A 10 31.50 15.69 -4.83
C LYS A 10 32.68 16.63 -5.13
N ASN A 11 32.39 17.75 -5.76
CA ASN A 11 33.30 18.88 -5.86
C ASN A 11 33.20 19.79 -4.62
N LYS A 12 34.00 20.88 -4.58
CA LYS A 12 33.98 21.84 -3.46
C LYS A 12 32.63 22.55 -3.26
N SER A 13 31.80 22.60 -4.30
CA SER A 13 30.45 23.18 -4.25
C SER A 13 29.36 22.15 -3.86
N GLY A 14 29.74 20.92 -3.49
CA GLY A 14 28.79 19.87 -3.15
C GLY A 14 28.12 19.19 -4.35
N LEU A 15 28.44 19.60 -5.58
CA LEU A 15 27.90 19.00 -6.80
C LEU A 15 28.68 17.73 -7.19
N PRO A 16 28.05 16.78 -7.91
CA PRO A 16 28.75 15.61 -8.44
C PRO A 16 29.93 16.01 -9.33
N ARG A 17 31.01 15.21 -9.34
CA ARG A 17 32.14 15.43 -10.23
C ARG A 17 31.86 14.94 -11.66
N GLY A 18 32.65 15.44 -12.64
CA GLY A 18 32.61 15.00 -14.03
C GLY A 18 31.37 15.49 -14.79
N VAL A 19 30.85 14.68 -15.69
CA VAL A 19 29.75 15.04 -16.60
C VAL A 19 28.49 15.46 -15.83
N LEU A 20 28.20 14.83 -14.70
CA LEU A 20 27.06 15.19 -13.87
C LEU A 20 27.14 16.62 -13.35
N SER A 21 28.35 17.11 -13.00
CA SER A 21 28.54 18.52 -12.60
C SER A 21 28.11 19.50 -13.68
N HIS A 22 28.46 19.21 -14.95
CA HIS A 22 28.09 20.06 -16.08
C HIS A 22 26.55 20.02 -16.29
N ILE A 23 25.93 18.85 -16.20
CA ILE A 23 24.47 18.72 -16.34
C ILE A 23 23.76 19.52 -15.25
N PHE A 24 24.19 19.41 -14.00
CA PHE A 24 23.62 20.18 -12.90
C PHE A 24 23.81 21.68 -13.07
N THR A 25 25.03 22.12 -13.45
CA THR A 25 25.33 23.55 -13.68
C THR A 25 24.51 24.14 -14.82
N LEU A 26 24.38 23.40 -15.94
CA LEU A 26 23.52 23.81 -17.05
C LEU A 26 22.04 23.87 -16.64
N GLY A 27 21.61 22.93 -15.82
CA GLY A 27 20.23 22.85 -15.31
C GLY A 27 19.82 24.04 -14.44
N LEU A 28 20.78 24.81 -13.90
CA LEU A 28 20.49 26.05 -13.17
C LEU A 28 19.94 27.16 -14.10
N THR A 29 20.22 27.07 -15.40
CA THR A 29 19.70 28.05 -16.36
C THR A 29 18.29 27.65 -16.85
N LYS A 30 17.39 28.64 -16.93
CA LYS A 30 16.01 28.41 -17.42
C LYS A 30 15.98 27.67 -18.77
N LYS A 31 16.90 28.04 -19.70
CA LYS A 31 16.99 27.50 -21.05
C LYS A 31 17.26 26.01 -21.10
N HIS A 32 18.08 25.48 -20.20
CA HIS A 32 18.56 24.09 -20.26
C HIS A 32 17.94 23.18 -19.20
N ARG A 33 17.17 23.76 -18.26
CA ARG A 33 16.60 23.03 -17.11
C ARG A 33 15.83 21.78 -17.51
N PHE A 34 14.96 21.88 -18.50
CA PHE A 34 14.14 20.74 -18.96
C PHE A 34 15.01 19.62 -19.55
N GLY A 35 15.95 19.94 -20.45
CA GLY A 35 16.84 18.95 -21.06
C GLY A 35 17.74 18.27 -20.03
N CYS A 36 18.31 19.04 -19.09
CA CYS A 36 19.13 18.50 -18.01
C CYS A 36 18.32 17.59 -17.08
N SER A 37 17.12 17.98 -16.71
CA SER A 37 16.20 17.14 -15.92
C SER A 37 15.86 15.85 -16.64
N THR A 38 15.60 15.90 -17.96
CA THR A 38 15.33 14.72 -18.78
C THR A 38 16.53 13.76 -18.82
N LEU A 39 17.73 14.30 -18.98
CA LEU A 39 18.96 13.49 -18.95
C LEU A 39 19.19 12.83 -17.60
N LEU A 40 19.03 13.57 -16.51
CA LEU A 40 19.18 13.04 -15.15
C LEU A 40 18.13 11.97 -14.83
N ARG A 41 16.96 12.06 -15.45
CA ARG A 41 15.87 11.09 -15.28
C ARG A 41 15.92 9.93 -16.28
N SER A 42 16.86 9.90 -17.20
CA SER A 42 16.92 8.85 -18.23
C SER A 42 16.99 7.44 -17.65
N TYR A 43 17.69 7.25 -16.51
CA TYR A 43 17.77 5.96 -15.82
C TYR A 43 16.38 5.44 -15.36
N THR A 44 15.43 6.32 -15.10
CA THR A 44 14.08 5.93 -14.67
C THR A 44 13.29 5.23 -15.78
N ARG A 45 13.80 5.19 -17.00
CA ARG A 45 13.20 4.44 -18.12
C ARG A 45 13.72 3.01 -18.24
N TYR A 46 14.78 2.68 -17.52
CA TYR A 46 15.31 1.32 -17.55
C TYR A 46 14.47 0.40 -16.67
N ILE A 47 14.05 -0.71 -17.27
CA ILE A 47 13.36 -1.80 -16.59
C ILE A 47 14.24 -3.04 -16.71
N ARG A 48 14.47 -3.73 -15.60
CA ARG A 48 15.14 -5.04 -15.65
C ARG A 48 14.20 -6.10 -16.16
N HIS A 49 14.72 -7.04 -16.94
CA HIS A 49 13.94 -8.20 -17.38
C HIS A 49 13.89 -9.30 -16.30
N GLU A 50 14.93 -9.36 -15.48
CA GLU A 50 15.08 -10.39 -14.45
C GLU A 50 15.17 -9.76 -13.06
N VAL A 51 14.68 -10.48 -12.06
CA VAL A 51 14.80 -10.10 -10.66
C VAL A 51 16.19 -10.48 -10.18
N SER A 52 16.94 -9.52 -9.63
CA SER A 52 18.26 -9.80 -9.07
C SER A 52 18.16 -10.32 -7.64
N ASP A 53 19.16 -11.12 -7.22
CA ASP A 53 19.25 -11.64 -5.85
C ASP A 53 19.23 -10.52 -4.80
N SER A 54 19.85 -9.37 -5.10
CA SER A 54 19.85 -8.22 -4.20
C SER A 54 18.46 -7.59 -4.04
N GLN A 55 17.65 -7.53 -5.11
CA GLN A 55 16.27 -7.06 -5.04
C GLN A 55 15.41 -8.04 -4.26
N LEU A 56 15.59 -9.32 -4.51
CA LEU A 56 14.87 -10.39 -3.82
C LEU A 56 15.19 -10.40 -2.33
N LYS A 57 16.48 -10.33 -2.00
CA LYS A 57 16.93 -10.25 -0.60
C LYS A 57 16.33 -9.04 0.11
N LYS A 58 16.38 -7.84 -0.52
CA LYS A 58 15.80 -6.63 0.07
C LYS A 58 14.30 -6.79 0.38
N PHE A 59 13.56 -7.44 -0.50
CA PHE A 59 12.14 -7.73 -0.28
C PHE A 59 11.95 -8.70 0.90
N LEU A 60 12.67 -9.81 0.93
CA LEU A 60 12.55 -10.80 2.00
C LEU A 60 12.99 -10.24 3.35
N ASP A 61 14.07 -9.45 3.39
CA ASP A 61 14.52 -8.77 4.61
C ASP A 61 13.43 -7.82 5.16
N GLY A 62 12.66 -7.15 4.28
CA GLY A 62 11.54 -6.31 4.68
C GLY A 62 10.36 -7.11 5.25
N VAL A 63 9.92 -8.14 4.53
CA VAL A 63 8.79 -8.99 4.94
C VAL A 63 9.06 -9.71 6.26
N GLN A 64 10.31 -10.14 6.48
CA GLN A 64 10.75 -10.89 7.66
C GLN A 64 11.41 -10.00 8.72
N ALA A 65 11.31 -8.67 8.57
CA ALA A 65 11.86 -7.74 9.56
C ALA A 65 11.23 -7.97 10.93
N ASP A 66 12.07 -7.99 11.96
CA ASP A 66 11.61 -8.14 13.34
C ASP A 66 10.58 -7.06 13.69
N ASP A 67 9.56 -7.45 14.42
CA ASP A 67 8.59 -6.48 14.94
C ASP A 67 9.26 -5.54 15.93
N VAL A 68 8.79 -4.29 15.96
CA VAL A 68 9.34 -3.29 16.87
C VAL A 68 8.34 -2.97 17.97
N THR A 69 8.85 -2.85 19.17
CA THR A 69 8.05 -2.31 20.27
C THR A 69 7.92 -0.81 20.12
N ILE A 70 6.71 -0.36 19.76
CA ILE A 70 6.39 1.07 19.72
C ILE A 70 6.22 1.56 21.16
N SER A 71 6.80 2.70 21.48
CA SER A 71 6.64 3.27 22.83
C SER A 71 5.16 3.53 23.12
N SER A 72 4.75 3.27 24.36
CA SER A 72 3.36 3.46 24.79
C SER A 72 2.89 4.90 24.58
N ASN A 73 3.78 5.88 24.74
CA ASN A 73 3.45 7.29 24.54
C ASN A 73 3.08 7.60 23.08
N ILE A 74 3.88 7.11 22.10
CA ILE A 74 3.58 7.29 20.68
C ILE A 74 2.26 6.58 20.36
N LYS A 75 2.10 5.34 20.79
CA LYS A 75 0.91 4.56 20.55
C LYS A 75 -0.35 5.24 21.08
N SER A 76 -0.34 5.63 22.35
CA SER A 76 -1.46 6.35 22.97
C SER A 76 -1.70 7.71 22.32
N GLY A 77 -0.65 8.44 22.00
CA GLY A 77 -0.76 9.75 21.35
C GLY A 77 -1.42 9.68 19.99
N VAL A 78 -1.01 8.72 19.15
CA VAL A 78 -1.61 8.53 17.81
C VAL A 78 -3.07 8.05 17.90
N VAL A 79 -3.39 7.17 18.87
CA VAL A 79 -4.77 6.72 19.12
C VAL A 79 -5.64 7.88 19.58
N LEU A 80 -5.17 8.73 20.50
CA LEU A 80 -5.90 9.93 20.93
C LEU A 80 -6.07 10.92 19.77
N ALA A 81 -5.05 11.10 18.93
CA ALA A 81 -5.16 11.91 17.72
C ALA A 81 -6.24 11.36 16.77
N ALA A 82 -6.30 10.05 16.57
CA ALA A 82 -7.34 9.41 15.75
C ALA A 82 -8.74 9.68 16.29
N GLN A 83 -8.93 9.56 17.60
CA GLN A 83 -10.21 9.84 18.26
C GLN A 83 -10.60 11.32 18.19
N ALA A 84 -9.64 12.21 18.30
CA ALA A 84 -9.89 13.66 18.24
C ALA A 84 -10.23 14.14 16.83
N VAL A 85 -9.55 13.59 15.81
CA VAL A 85 -9.68 14.02 14.41
C VAL A 85 -10.86 13.36 13.71
N VAL A 86 -11.00 12.05 13.89
CA VAL A 86 -12.01 11.23 13.17
C VAL A 86 -13.19 10.95 14.09
N GLY A 87 -12.93 10.68 15.36
CA GLY A 87 -13.92 10.30 16.36
C GLY A 87 -14.19 8.79 16.40
N PRO A 88 -14.64 8.28 17.57
CA PRO A 88 -14.84 6.85 17.78
C PRO A 88 -16.19 6.32 17.29
N MET A 89 -17.02 7.15 16.66
CA MET A 89 -18.41 6.82 16.30
C MET A 89 -18.62 6.43 14.85
N ILE A 90 -17.54 6.33 14.06
CA ILE A 90 -17.66 5.92 12.66
C ILE A 90 -17.95 4.43 12.58
N VAL A 91 -19.06 4.10 11.95
CA VAL A 91 -19.52 2.72 11.72
C VAL A 91 -19.30 2.37 10.26
N ILE A 92 -18.74 1.20 10.00
CA ILE A 92 -18.66 0.65 8.64
C ILE A 92 -20.05 0.18 8.23
N HIS A 93 -20.60 0.81 7.20
CA HIS A 93 -21.85 0.38 6.61
C HIS A 93 -21.64 -0.85 5.73
N HIS A 94 -22.39 -1.91 6.01
CA HIS A 94 -22.43 -3.09 5.16
C HIS A 94 -23.16 -2.77 3.86
N GLN A 95 -22.44 -2.62 2.79
CA GLN A 95 -23.01 -2.57 1.46
C GLN A 95 -22.95 -3.97 0.83
N PRO A 96 -24.01 -4.44 0.14
CA PRO A 96 -23.93 -5.68 -0.62
C PRO A 96 -22.79 -5.59 -1.61
N SER A 97 -21.74 -6.36 -1.39
CA SER A 97 -20.59 -6.37 -2.28
C SER A 97 -20.89 -7.34 -3.42
N TYR A 98 -21.20 -6.81 -4.59
CA TYR A 98 -21.30 -7.63 -5.80
C TYR A 98 -19.91 -8.00 -6.26
N LEU A 99 -19.60 -9.29 -6.24
CA LEU A 99 -18.44 -9.79 -6.95
C LEU A 99 -18.64 -9.56 -8.43
N SER A 100 -17.87 -8.66 -9.01
CA SER A 100 -17.86 -8.47 -10.46
C SER A 100 -17.40 -9.73 -11.13
N TYR A 101 -18.19 -10.24 -12.08
CA TYR A 101 -17.82 -11.36 -12.96
C TYR A 101 -16.69 -11.02 -13.94
N THR A 102 -16.21 -9.78 -13.95
CA THR A 102 -15.07 -9.42 -14.78
C THR A 102 -13.83 -10.13 -14.26
N PRO A 103 -13.28 -11.08 -15.03
CA PRO A 103 -12.02 -11.72 -14.67
C PRO A 103 -10.93 -10.68 -14.56
N SER A 104 -9.93 -10.98 -13.75
CA SER A 104 -8.74 -10.14 -13.68
C SER A 104 -8.23 -9.84 -15.09
N PRO A 105 -7.99 -8.58 -15.46
CA PRO A 105 -7.61 -8.20 -16.82
C PRO A 105 -6.27 -8.80 -17.28
N GLY A 106 -5.57 -9.55 -16.43
CA GLY A 106 -4.22 -10.04 -16.67
C GLY A 106 -4.08 -11.30 -17.51
N LYS A 107 -5.09 -12.14 -17.60
CA LYS A 107 -4.99 -13.39 -18.38
C LYS A 107 -6.14 -13.53 -19.38
N ARG A 108 -5.80 -13.44 -20.65
CA ARG A 108 -6.74 -13.67 -21.74
C ARG A 108 -6.30 -14.90 -22.51
N VAL A 109 -7.23 -15.80 -22.77
CA VAL A 109 -7.00 -16.99 -23.61
C VAL A 109 -7.46 -16.74 -25.03
N PRO A 110 -6.71 -17.15 -26.04
CA PRO A 110 -7.14 -17.05 -27.43
C PRO A 110 -8.33 -17.96 -27.69
N LEU A 111 -9.33 -17.43 -28.35
CA LEU A 111 -10.48 -18.19 -28.86
C LEU A 111 -10.22 -18.70 -30.28
N SER A 112 -10.96 -19.71 -30.69
CA SER A 112 -10.89 -20.31 -32.03
C SER A 112 -11.19 -19.31 -33.18
N ASN A 113 -11.83 -18.18 -32.88
CA ASN A 113 -12.17 -17.12 -33.83
C ASN A 113 -11.11 -15.97 -33.87
N GLY A 114 -9.93 -16.20 -33.30
CA GLY A 114 -8.85 -15.20 -33.23
C GLY A 114 -9.06 -14.06 -32.21
N LYS A 115 -10.20 -14.04 -31.50
CA LYS A 115 -10.42 -13.09 -30.39
C LYS A 115 -9.86 -13.67 -29.11
N THR A 116 -9.64 -12.83 -28.11
CA THR A 116 -9.22 -13.26 -26.78
C THR A 116 -10.36 -13.08 -25.80
N ALA A 117 -10.60 -14.08 -24.96
CA ALA A 117 -11.53 -14.00 -23.84
C ALA A 117 -10.78 -14.06 -22.51
N PRO A 118 -11.38 -13.55 -21.45
CA PRO A 118 -10.85 -13.75 -20.11
C PRO A 118 -10.88 -15.24 -19.75
N GLU A 119 -9.86 -15.69 -19.01
CA GLU A 119 -9.81 -17.08 -18.53
C GLU A 119 -10.85 -17.26 -17.41
N GLU A 120 -11.95 -17.95 -17.72
CA GLU A 120 -13.06 -18.19 -16.78
C GLU A 120 -12.66 -19.05 -15.59
N THR A 121 -11.66 -19.91 -15.75
CA THR A 121 -11.15 -20.79 -14.70
C THR A 121 -10.59 -20.04 -13.47
N HIS A 122 -10.24 -18.77 -13.60
CA HIS A 122 -9.70 -17.98 -12.50
C HIS A 122 -10.68 -17.72 -11.34
N TRP A 123 -11.99 -17.74 -11.60
CA TRP A 123 -13.02 -17.58 -10.58
C TRP A 123 -13.17 -18.82 -9.71
N TYR A 124 -13.20 -19.97 -10.34
CA TYR A 124 -13.34 -21.27 -9.70
C TYR A 124 -12.15 -21.55 -8.78
N PHE A 125 -10.95 -21.24 -9.23
CA PHE A 125 -9.73 -21.36 -8.44
C PHE A 125 -9.80 -20.56 -7.12
N GLN A 126 -10.36 -19.37 -7.13
CA GLN A 126 -10.42 -18.52 -5.94
C GLN A 126 -11.43 -19.01 -4.90
N TRP A 127 -12.58 -19.52 -5.34
CA TRP A 127 -13.54 -20.15 -4.45
C TRP A 127 -12.98 -21.40 -3.78
N GLU A 128 -12.37 -22.26 -4.56
CA GLU A 128 -11.77 -23.49 -4.07
C GLU A 128 -10.64 -23.27 -3.07
N THR A 129 -9.87 -22.18 -3.22
CA THR A 129 -8.84 -21.81 -2.26
C THR A 129 -9.44 -21.55 -0.86
N ILE A 130 -10.64 -21.01 -0.78
CA ILE A 130 -11.31 -20.79 0.51
C ILE A 130 -11.90 -22.08 1.06
N GLU A 131 -12.61 -22.84 0.24
CA GLU A 131 -13.30 -24.08 0.70
C GLU A 131 -12.33 -25.23 1.00
N ASN A 132 -11.22 -25.32 0.28
CA ASN A 132 -10.31 -26.45 0.34
C ASN A 132 -9.02 -26.23 1.14
N THR A 133 -8.80 -25.02 1.63
CA THR A 133 -7.66 -24.72 2.51
C THR A 133 -8.10 -24.69 3.97
N LYS A 134 -7.18 -25.00 4.89
CA LYS A 134 -7.44 -24.87 6.34
C LYS A 134 -7.67 -23.44 6.72
N THR A 135 -6.80 -22.54 6.23
CA THR A 135 -6.88 -21.09 6.48
C THR A 135 -8.18 -20.53 5.95
N GLY A 136 -8.58 -20.88 4.72
CA GLY A 136 -9.82 -20.40 4.13
C GLY A 136 -11.06 -20.82 4.92
N ARG A 137 -11.16 -22.09 5.33
CA ARG A 137 -12.25 -22.57 6.17
C ARG A 137 -12.27 -21.88 7.54
N PHE A 138 -11.11 -21.77 8.17
CA PHE A 138 -10.98 -21.07 9.47
C PHE A 138 -11.48 -19.63 9.37
N LEU A 139 -11.02 -18.85 8.39
CA LEU A 139 -11.42 -17.46 8.22
C LEU A 139 -12.93 -17.36 7.93
N ARG A 140 -13.45 -18.22 7.08
CA ARG A 140 -14.88 -18.25 6.76
C ARG A 140 -15.75 -18.57 7.98
N GLU A 141 -15.34 -19.50 8.83
CA GLU A 141 -16.05 -19.86 10.05
C GLU A 141 -15.97 -18.73 11.09
N LYS A 142 -14.74 -18.22 11.32
CA LYS A 142 -14.49 -17.15 12.30
C LYS A 142 -15.24 -15.85 11.96
N TYR A 143 -15.36 -15.52 10.68
CA TYR A 143 -16.00 -14.30 10.18
C TYR A 143 -17.24 -14.60 9.34
N SER A 144 -18.05 -15.55 9.81
CA SER A 144 -19.23 -16.07 9.08
C SER A 144 -20.19 -14.99 8.61
N ASP A 145 -20.42 -13.94 9.41
CA ASP A 145 -21.34 -12.85 9.08
C ASP A 145 -20.84 -12.05 7.87
N ILE A 146 -19.54 -11.74 7.82
CA ILE A 146 -18.92 -11.04 6.71
C ILE A 146 -18.99 -11.90 5.44
N PHE A 147 -18.58 -13.17 5.55
CA PHE A 147 -18.58 -14.07 4.39
C PHE A 147 -19.98 -14.42 3.90
N THR A 148 -20.98 -14.53 4.79
CA THR A 148 -22.36 -14.72 4.38
C THR A 148 -22.85 -13.55 3.53
N GLN A 149 -22.50 -12.32 3.85
CA GLN A 149 -22.84 -11.16 3.04
C GLN A 149 -22.12 -11.17 1.69
N VAL A 150 -20.83 -11.50 1.67
CA VAL A 150 -20.06 -11.65 0.42
C VAL A 150 -20.72 -12.69 -0.47
N PHE A 151 -21.11 -13.82 0.08
CA PHE A 151 -21.68 -14.93 -0.66
C PHE A 151 -23.15 -14.76 -1.05
N SER A 152 -23.92 -13.93 -0.33
CA SER A 152 -25.28 -13.61 -0.74
C SER A 152 -25.33 -12.88 -2.09
N GLY A 153 -24.25 -12.20 -2.49
CA GLY A 153 -24.07 -11.61 -3.81
C GLY A 153 -23.61 -12.61 -4.90
N PHE A 154 -23.21 -13.83 -4.53
CA PHE A 154 -22.90 -14.87 -5.50
C PHE A 154 -24.16 -15.49 -6.07
N ASN A 155 -24.34 -15.36 -7.36
CA ASN A 155 -25.44 -16.01 -8.05
C ASN A 155 -25.27 -17.54 -7.93
N THR A 156 -26.32 -18.24 -7.50
CA THR A 156 -26.37 -19.70 -7.29
C THR A 156 -26.02 -20.55 -8.50
N LEU A 157 -25.90 -19.95 -9.67
CA LEU A 157 -25.57 -20.62 -10.94
C LEU A 157 -24.18 -21.27 -10.98
N THR A 158 -23.27 -20.87 -10.13
CA THR A 158 -21.88 -21.35 -10.14
C THR A 158 -21.63 -22.56 -9.24
N ARG A 159 -22.51 -22.84 -8.29
CA ARG A 159 -22.32 -23.95 -7.33
C ARG A 159 -22.35 -25.34 -7.95
N GLY A 160 -23.01 -25.52 -9.08
CA GLY A 160 -23.20 -26.84 -9.73
C GLY A 160 -22.17 -27.21 -10.80
N GLN A 161 -21.29 -26.27 -11.19
CA GLN A 161 -20.35 -26.47 -12.32
C GLN A 161 -18.88 -26.46 -11.88
N LEU A 162 -18.60 -26.38 -10.59
CA LEU A 162 -17.23 -26.31 -10.07
C LEU A 162 -16.61 -27.70 -10.08
N SER A 163 -15.74 -27.95 -11.05
CA SER A 163 -14.81 -29.07 -11.00
C SER A 163 -13.73 -28.78 -9.96
N PHE A 164 -13.47 -29.75 -9.11
CA PHE A 164 -12.49 -29.69 -8.04
C PHE A 164 -11.07 -29.57 -8.62
N ILE A 165 -10.41 -28.45 -8.35
CA ILE A 165 -8.98 -28.28 -8.60
C ILE A 165 -8.29 -28.21 -7.24
N PRO A 166 -7.52 -29.24 -6.83
CA PRO A 166 -6.82 -29.21 -5.56
C PRO A 166 -5.79 -28.08 -5.56
N THR A 167 -5.91 -27.16 -4.62
CA THR A 167 -4.84 -26.19 -4.36
C THR A 167 -3.86 -26.84 -3.39
N GLY A 168 -2.66 -27.16 -3.85
CA GLY A 168 -1.67 -27.87 -3.02
C GLY A 168 -1.08 -27.02 -1.89
N ILE A 169 -1.33 -25.70 -1.86
CA ILE A 169 -0.70 -24.76 -0.91
C ILE A 169 -1.79 -24.00 -0.14
N ASP A 170 -1.71 -24.06 1.19
CA ASP A 170 -2.60 -23.33 2.10
C ASP A 170 -2.11 -21.89 2.27
N ALA A 171 -2.69 -20.96 1.52
CA ALA A 171 -2.32 -19.54 1.54
C ALA A 171 -3.51 -18.65 1.17
N VAL A 172 -3.46 -17.38 1.60
CA VAL A 172 -4.53 -16.40 1.34
C VAL A 172 -4.39 -15.69 -0.01
N GLY A 173 -3.23 -15.81 -0.64
CA GLY A 173 -2.95 -15.19 -1.93
C GLY A 173 -1.53 -15.48 -2.40
N LYS A 174 -1.12 -14.79 -3.46
CA LYS A 174 0.18 -14.98 -4.12
C LYS A 174 0.92 -13.64 -4.27
N ILE A 175 2.22 -13.66 -4.04
CA ILE A 175 3.09 -12.51 -4.29
C ILE A 175 3.50 -12.47 -5.75
N GLY A 176 3.20 -11.35 -6.41
CA GLY A 176 3.69 -11.02 -7.74
C GLY A 176 4.86 -10.05 -7.66
N LEU A 177 5.90 -10.27 -8.46
CA LEU A 177 7.05 -9.39 -8.57
C LEU A 177 6.93 -8.59 -9.87
N ILE A 178 6.96 -7.26 -9.76
CA ILE A 178 6.83 -6.34 -10.89
C ILE A 178 8.10 -5.50 -10.97
N GLN A 179 8.78 -5.58 -12.12
CA GLN A 179 9.88 -4.68 -12.43
C GLN A 179 9.32 -3.34 -12.91
N GLU A 180 9.71 -2.28 -12.23
CA GLU A 180 9.31 -0.91 -12.55
C GLU A 180 10.48 -0.12 -13.16
N PRO A 181 10.17 0.98 -13.85
CA PRO A 181 11.19 1.92 -14.31
C PRO A 181 12.10 2.40 -13.17
N GLY A 182 13.38 2.62 -13.48
CA GLY A 182 14.38 2.99 -12.47
C GLY A 182 14.98 1.79 -11.73
N LEU A 183 14.87 0.59 -12.32
CA LEU A 183 15.40 -0.65 -11.77
C LEU A 183 14.79 -1.05 -10.42
N LYS A 184 13.57 -0.58 -10.16
CA LYS A 184 12.85 -0.83 -8.92
C LYS A 184 12.05 -2.14 -9.04
N LEU A 185 12.12 -2.97 -8.01
CA LEU A 185 11.25 -4.14 -7.85
C LEU A 185 10.11 -3.78 -6.91
N ARG A 186 8.89 -4.02 -7.35
CA ARG A 186 7.70 -3.95 -6.50
C ARG A 186 7.15 -5.35 -6.29
N ALA A 187 7.06 -5.77 -5.05
CA ALA A 187 6.34 -6.98 -4.68
C ALA A 187 4.89 -6.61 -4.34
N VAL A 188 3.95 -7.24 -5.03
CA VAL A 188 2.52 -7.00 -4.85
C VAL A 188 1.86 -8.27 -4.35
N ALA A 189 1.20 -8.18 -3.23
CA ALA A 189 0.38 -9.25 -2.71
C ALA A 189 -0.96 -9.27 -3.46
N ASN A 190 -1.22 -10.36 -4.18
CA ASN A 190 -2.48 -10.61 -4.85
C ASN A 190 -3.30 -11.58 -4.00
N PRO A 191 -4.20 -11.09 -3.13
CA PRO A 191 -5.02 -11.93 -2.29
C PRO A 191 -6.08 -12.63 -3.12
N ASN A 192 -6.65 -13.68 -2.55
CA ASN A 192 -7.86 -14.23 -3.07
C ASN A 192 -8.93 -13.13 -3.17
N ARG A 193 -9.61 -13.06 -4.29
CA ARG A 193 -10.59 -12.03 -4.62
C ARG A 193 -11.74 -11.93 -3.61
N ILE A 194 -12.13 -13.06 -3.02
CA ILE A 194 -13.16 -13.11 -2.01
C ILE A 194 -12.73 -12.34 -0.75
N TYR A 195 -11.47 -12.44 -0.36
CA TYR A 195 -10.92 -11.64 0.74
C TYR A 195 -10.90 -10.14 0.43
N GLN A 196 -10.59 -9.76 -0.82
CA GLN A 196 -10.66 -8.35 -1.24
C GLN A 196 -12.08 -7.79 -1.11
N VAL A 197 -13.08 -8.57 -1.54
CA VAL A 197 -14.49 -8.17 -1.40
C VAL A 197 -14.93 -8.12 0.06
N ALA A 198 -14.50 -9.08 0.86
CA ALA A 198 -14.79 -9.12 2.30
C ALA A 198 -14.20 -7.91 3.05
N LEU A 199 -13.03 -7.43 2.63
CA LEU A 199 -12.34 -6.28 3.22
C LEU A 199 -12.77 -4.93 2.61
N LYS A 200 -13.53 -4.95 1.52
CA LYS A 200 -13.93 -3.72 0.83
C LYS A 200 -14.63 -2.70 1.72
N PRO A 201 -15.60 -3.08 2.58
CA PRO A 201 -16.27 -2.11 3.46
C PRO A 201 -15.30 -1.36 4.38
N LEU A 202 -14.30 -2.05 4.94
CA LEU A 202 -13.26 -1.42 5.75
C LEU A 202 -12.42 -0.44 4.92
N GLY A 203 -11.99 -0.87 3.74
CA GLY A 203 -11.20 -0.02 2.86
C GLY A 203 -11.95 1.23 2.41
N ASP A 204 -13.21 1.10 1.98
CA ASP A 204 -14.04 2.23 1.56
C ASP A 204 -14.18 3.24 2.71
N ALA A 205 -14.50 2.78 3.93
CA ALA A 205 -14.62 3.66 5.10
C ALA A 205 -13.31 4.39 5.44
N ILE A 206 -12.16 3.73 5.29
CA ILE A 206 -10.85 4.38 5.47
C ILE A 206 -10.61 5.43 4.40
N TYR A 207 -10.92 5.15 3.13
CA TYR A 207 -10.75 6.11 2.03
C TYR A 207 -11.69 7.31 2.17
N ASP A 208 -12.91 7.11 2.67
CA ASP A 208 -13.83 8.21 2.98
C ASP A 208 -13.22 9.15 4.05
N ILE A 209 -12.64 8.58 5.11
CA ILE A 209 -11.92 9.38 6.13
C ILE A 209 -10.77 10.16 5.49
N LEU A 210 -9.92 9.53 4.68
CA LEU A 210 -8.79 10.18 4.02
C LEU A 210 -9.24 11.37 3.17
N SER A 211 -10.41 11.28 2.53
CA SER A 211 -10.93 12.38 1.70
C SER A 211 -11.22 13.65 2.49
N GLU A 212 -11.54 13.54 3.76
CA GLU A 212 -11.88 14.66 4.65
C GLU A 212 -10.66 15.25 5.39
N LEU A 213 -9.53 14.51 5.44
CA LEU A 213 -8.35 14.98 6.16
C LEU A 213 -7.63 16.12 5.41
N PRO A 214 -7.35 17.25 6.11
CA PRO A 214 -6.76 18.43 5.46
C PRO A 214 -5.35 18.18 4.91
N TRP A 215 -4.57 17.32 5.52
CA TRP A 215 -3.19 17.01 5.10
C TRP A 215 -3.09 15.87 4.09
N ASP A 216 -4.14 15.06 3.91
CA ASP A 216 -4.08 13.90 3.04
C ASP A 216 -4.24 14.28 1.56
N CYS A 217 -3.36 13.75 0.72
CA CYS A 217 -3.31 14.00 -0.72
C CYS A 217 -3.72 12.79 -1.56
N THR A 218 -4.25 11.73 -0.96
CA THR A 218 -4.62 10.49 -1.66
C THR A 218 -5.60 10.73 -2.80
N HIS A 219 -6.66 11.50 -2.56
CA HIS A 219 -7.67 11.82 -3.57
C HIS A 219 -7.31 13.05 -4.43
N HIS A 220 -6.49 13.97 -3.91
CA HIS A 220 -6.10 15.22 -4.55
C HIS A 220 -4.60 15.48 -4.43
N GLN A 221 -3.80 14.79 -5.25
CA GLN A 221 -2.33 14.89 -5.20
C GLN A 221 -1.80 16.31 -5.39
N ALA A 222 -2.52 17.15 -6.14
CA ALA A 222 -2.13 18.55 -6.37
C ALA A 222 -2.52 19.52 -5.23
N LYS A 223 -3.25 19.07 -4.21
CA LYS A 223 -3.76 19.89 -3.11
C LYS A 223 -2.67 20.66 -2.38
N ALA A 224 -1.53 20.04 -2.16
CA ALA A 224 -0.39 20.62 -1.46
C ALA A 224 0.39 21.66 -2.29
N PHE A 225 0.33 21.61 -3.62
CA PHE A 225 1.20 22.41 -4.50
C PHE A 225 1.14 23.91 -4.28
N PRO A 226 -0.05 24.55 -4.16
CA PRO A 226 -0.12 26.00 -3.94
C PRO A 226 0.55 26.42 -2.64
N VAL A 227 0.37 25.65 -1.56
CA VAL A 227 0.93 25.93 -0.25
C VAL A 227 2.45 25.76 -0.26
N ILE A 228 2.95 24.64 -0.81
CA ILE A 228 4.38 24.38 -0.97
C ILE A 228 5.04 25.45 -1.85
N GLN A 229 4.38 25.84 -2.95
CA GLN A 229 4.90 26.86 -3.86
C GLN A 229 5.03 28.20 -3.16
N GLN A 230 4.03 28.62 -2.40
CA GLN A 230 4.06 29.87 -1.65
C GLN A 230 5.16 29.86 -0.59
N HIS A 231 5.30 28.75 0.15
CA HIS A 231 6.35 28.56 1.16
C HIS A 231 7.75 28.71 0.55
N LEU A 232 8.01 28.03 -0.56
CA LEU A 232 9.28 28.15 -1.29
C LEU A 232 9.52 29.55 -1.87
N GLN A 233 8.47 30.27 -2.31
CA GLN A 233 8.58 31.64 -2.78
C GLN A 233 8.96 32.63 -1.67
N ASN A 234 8.55 32.35 -0.46
CA ASN A 234 8.95 33.10 0.72
C ASN A 234 10.43 32.86 1.13
N GLY A 235 11.11 31.92 0.47
CA GLY A 235 12.48 31.53 0.80
C GLY A 235 12.60 30.53 1.95
N GLU A 236 11.49 29.96 2.37
CA GLU A 236 11.40 28.99 3.45
C GLU A 236 11.77 27.57 2.97
N ARG A 237 12.12 26.69 3.89
CA ARG A 237 12.56 25.32 3.57
C ARG A 237 11.42 24.33 3.56
N CYS A 238 11.51 23.32 2.72
CA CYS A 238 10.64 22.15 2.73
C CYS A 238 11.46 20.89 3.01
N HIS A 239 10.94 20.04 3.87
CA HIS A 239 11.50 18.73 4.15
C HIS A 239 10.66 17.67 3.43
N CYS A 240 11.26 16.99 2.45
CA CYS A 240 10.62 15.90 1.72
C CYS A 240 11.15 14.58 2.24
N ILE A 241 10.26 13.72 2.70
CA ILE A 241 10.58 12.41 3.29
C ILE A 241 9.89 11.34 2.47
N ASP A 242 10.65 10.29 2.11
CA ASP A 242 10.16 9.08 1.43
C ASP A 242 10.53 7.87 2.30
N LEU A 243 9.54 7.08 2.71
CA LEU A 243 9.75 5.90 3.54
C LEU A 243 10.11 4.70 2.67
N SER A 244 11.31 4.20 2.84
CA SER A 244 11.76 3.01 2.10
C SER A 244 11.09 1.73 2.60
N GLY A 245 10.38 1.03 1.70
CA GLY A 245 9.68 -0.22 2.05
C GLY A 245 8.54 0.00 3.05
N ALA A 246 7.82 1.10 2.90
CA ALA A 246 6.84 1.59 3.86
C ALA A 246 5.88 0.51 4.37
N THR A 247 5.22 -0.23 3.49
CA THR A 247 4.26 -1.27 3.90
C THR A 247 4.91 -2.47 4.60
N ASP A 248 6.19 -2.77 4.30
CA ASP A 248 6.90 -3.89 4.93
C ASP A 248 7.41 -3.53 6.33
N TYR A 249 7.78 -2.27 6.55
CA TYR A 249 8.44 -1.82 7.79
C TYR A 249 7.55 -1.02 8.73
N PHE A 250 6.47 -0.41 8.24
CA PHE A 250 5.56 0.34 9.11
C PHE A 250 4.69 -0.63 9.92
N PRO A 251 4.69 -0.53 11.27
CA PRO A 251 4.07 -1.53 12.12
C PRO A 251 2.56 -1.67 11.89
N LEU A 252 2.12 -2.86 11.51
CA LEU A 252 0.70 -3.19 11.38
C LEU A 252 -0.02 -3.04 12.73
N SER A 253 0.63 -3.38 13.83
CA SER A 253 0.07 -3.28 15.17
C SER A 253 -0.42 -1.86 15.50
N LEU A 254 0.33 -0.81 15.12
CA LEU A 254 -0.10 0.57 15.31
C LEU A 254 -1.32 0.90 14.46
N GLN A 255 -1.32 0.46 13.20
CA GLN A 255 -2.46 0.68 12.29
C GLN A 255 -3.74 0.05 12.83
N LEU A 256 -3.66 -1.18 13.33
CA LEU A 256 -4.82 -1.89 13.89
C LEU A 256 -5.36 -1.20 15.15
N GLU A 257 -4.50 -0.66 16.01
CA GLU A 257 -4.92 0.10 17.18
C GLU A 257 -5.66 1.39 16.79
N VAL A 258 -5.12 2.11 15.80
CA VAL A 258 -5.80 3.29 15.24
C VAL A 258 -7.17 2.91 14.67
N LEU A 259 -7.23 1.87 13.84
CA LEU A 259 -8.50 1.43 13.25
C LEU A 259 -9.51 0.99 14.32
N ARG A 260 -9.08 0.24 15.34
CA ARG A 260 -9.96 -0.18 16.45
C ARG A 260 -10.48 1.01 17.27
N SER A 261 -9.70 2.07 17.38
CA SER A 261 -10.13 3.29 18.09
C SER A 261 -11.18 4.09 17.33
N ILE A 262 -11.20 3.97 16.00
CA ILE A 262 -12.14 4.65 15.11
C ILE A 262 -13.39 3.79 14.88
N PHE A 263 -13.22 2.52 14.50
CA PHE A 263 -14.31 1.62 14.08
C PHE A 263 -14.78 0.70 15.22
N VAL A 264 -15.19 1.28 16.34
CA VAL A 264 -15.54 0.54 17.57
C VAL A 264 -16.62 -0.53 17.40
N ASN A 265 -17.54 -0.36 16.43
CA ASN A 265 -18.64 -1.29 16.17
C ASN A 265 -18.35 -2.28 15.04
N SER A 266 -17.17 -2.27 14.48
CA SER A 266 -16.81 -3.04 13.28
C SER A 266 -15.50 -3.81 13.42
N GLY A 267 -15.16 -4.21 14.65
CA GLY A 267 -13.90 -4.90 14.97
C GLY A 267 -13.64 -6.15 14.15
N GLN A 268 -14.69 -6.88 13.74
CA GLN A 268 -14.57 -8.09 12.93
C GLN A 268 -13.84 -7.84 11.57
N TYR A 269 -14.05 -6.67 10.94
CA TYR A 269 -13.36 -6.33 9.70
C TYR A 269 -11.86 -6.05 9.92
N ILE A 270 -11.53 -5.43 11.06
CA ILE A 270 -10.16 -5.16 11.45
C ILE A 270 -9.43 -6.45 11.80
N ASP A 271 -10.09 -7.34 12.54
CA ASP A 271 -9.55 -8.65 12.88
C ASP A 271 -9.38 -9.54 11.64
N LEU A 272 -10.31 -9.48 10.68
CA LEU A 272 -10.16 -10.16 9.38
C LEU A 272 -8.97 -9.60 8.58
N PHE A 273 -8.79 -8.28 8.57
CA PHE A 273 -7.66 -7.63 7.92
C PHE A 273 -6.34 -8.05 8.57
N GLU A 274 -6.27 -8.12 9.89
CA GLU A 274 -5.12 -8.62 10.64
C GLU A 274 -4.80 -10.08 10.29
N ASP A 275 -5.80 -10.96 10.39
CA ASP A 275 -5.64 -12.39 10.15
C ASP A 275 -5.17 -12.69 8.73
N ILE A 276 -5.73 -12.00 7.72
CA ILE A 276 -5.30 -12.16 6.33
C ILE A 276 -3.87 -11.62 6.15
N SER A 277 -3.56 -10.47 6.73
CA SER A 277 -2.21 -9.86 6.62
C SER A 277 -1.13 -10.77 7.19
N LYS A 278 -1.41 -11.45 8.30
CA LYS A 278 -0.49 -12.35 9.02
C LYS A 278 -0.54 -13.81 8.54
N SER A 279 -1.39 -14.13 7.57
CA SER A 279 -1.49 -15.47 7.00
C SER A 279 -0.34 -15.78 6.04
N ASP A 280 -0.29 -17.03 5.56
CA ASP A 280 0.67 -17.47 4.56
C ASP A 280 0.34 -16.93 3.17
N TRP A 281 1.38 -16.49 2.45
CA TRP A 281 1.33 -16.01 1.09
C TRP A 281 2.24 -16.85 0.20
N ILE A 282 1.74 -17.30 -0.93
CA ILE A 282 2.56 -18.04 -1.90
C ILE A 282 3.61 -17.10 -2.49
N PHE A 283 4.85 -17.50 -2.38
CA PHE A 283 5.98 -16.81 -2.97
C PHE A 283 6.91 -17.83 -3.64
N GLN A 284 6.98 -17.79 -4.98
CA GLN A 284 7.64 -18.83 -5.77
C GLN A 284 7.09 -20.22 -5.42
N ASP A 285 7.94 -21.14 -4.95
CA ASP A 285 7.58 -22.53 -4.58
C ASP A 285 7.37 -22.71 -3.06
N THR A 286 7.29 -21.62 -2.30
CA THR A 286 7.15 -21.63 -0.84
C THR A 286 6.09 -20.64 -0.36
N THR A 287 5.95 -20.48 0.95
CA THR A 287 5.13 -19.44 1.57
C THR A 287 5.95 -18.52 2.42
N ILE A 288 5.50 -17.27 2.52
CA ILE A 288 6.06 -16.24 3.40
C ILE A 288 4.95 -15.56 4.20
N LYS A 289 5.34 -14.95 5.32
CA LYS A 289 4.46 -14.16 6.20
C LYS A 289 5.09 -12.81 6.50
N TRP A 290 4.25 -11.77 6.56
CA TRP A 290 4.68 -10.50 7.12
C TRP A 290 4.73 -10.59 8.64
N THR A 291 5.82 -10.13 9.22
CA THR A 291 6.04 -10.12 10.68
C THR A 291 5.69 -8.76 11.28
N LYS A 292 6.21 -7.68 10.72
CA LYS A 292 6.07 -6.32 11.24
C LYS A 292 5.04 -5.50 10.50
N GLY A 293 5.18 -5.44 9.18
CA GLY A 293 4.31 -4.65 8.30
C GLY A 293 3.10 -5.42 7.79
N GLN A 294 2.69 -5.08 6.59
CA GLN A 294 1.52 -5.67 5.95
C GLN A 294 1.74 -5.87 4.45
N PRO A 295 1.04 -6.82 3.83
CA PRO A 295 1.15 -7.08 2.41
C PRO A 295 0.58 -5.92 1.57
N LEU A 296 1.40 -5.36 0.67
CA LEU A 296 0.96 -4.38 -0.30
C LEU A 296 0.04 -5.05 -1.33
N GLY A 297 -1.26 -4.71 -1.31
CA GLY A 297 -2.25 -5.23 -2.26
C GLY A 297 -3.59 -5.63 -1.66
N LEU A 298 -3.67 -5.80 -0.33
CA LEU A 298 -4.97 -5.86 0.32
C LEU A 298 -5.68 -4.51 0.21
N TYR A 299 -6.99 -4.53 -0.03
CA TYR A 299 -7.76 -3.32 -0.30
C TYR A 299 -7.63 -2.24 0.78
N PRO A 300 -7.66 -2.55 2.10
CA PRO A 300 -7.45 -1.56 3.15
C PRO A 300 -5.98 -1.15 3.36
N SER A 301 -5.02 -1.88 2.79
CA SER A 301 -3.59 -1.79 3.14
C SER A 301 -3.02 -0.37 2.99
N PHE A 302 -3.16 0.22 1.80
CA PHE A 302 -2.66 1.56 1.53
C PHE A 302 -3.38 2.61 2.39
N GLY A 303 -4.71 2.54 2.46
CA GLY A 303 -5.50 3.50 3.23
C GLY A 303 -5.20 3.44 4.72
N SER A 304 -5.08 2.24 5.29
CA SER A 304 -4.72 2.04 6.71
C SER A 304 -3.35 2.64 7.03
N PHE A 305 -2.38 2.40 6.15
CA PHE A 305 -1.05 2.99 6.27
C PHE A 305 -1.10 4.52 6.17
N ALA A 306 -1.71 5.08 5.11
CA ALA A 306 -1.79 6.53 4.89
C ALA A 306 -2.49 7.25 6.05
N LEU A 307 -3.59 6.69 6.56
CA LEU A 307 -4.32 7.23 7.71
C LEU A 307 -3.45 7.26 8.96
N THR A 308 -2.82 6.14 9.30
CA THR A 308 -2.00 6.03 10.50
C THR A 308 -0.74 6.90 10.41
N HIS A 309 -0.11 6.98 9.24
CA HIS A 309 1.05 7.82 8.99
C HIS A 309 0.71 9.31 9.14
N GLY A 310 -0.40 9.75 8.54
CA GLY A 310 -0.87 11.13 8.69
C GLY A 310 -1.22 11.49 10.13
N LEU A 311 -1.89 10.58 10.86
CA LEU A 311 -2.20 10.78 12.28
C LEU A 311 -0.95 10.81 13.17
N LEU A 312 0.08 10.03 12.85
CA LEU A 312 1.37 10.09 13.51
C LEU A 312 2.02 11.48 13.33
N LEU A 313 2.01 12.01 12.11
CA LEU A 313 2.54 13.34 11.84
C LEU A 313 1.71 14.43 12.51
N TYR A 314 0.40 14.31 12.51
CA TYR A 314 -0.49 15.21 13.24
C TYR A 314 -0.17 15.22 14.75
N TYR A 315 0.03 14.05 15.35
CA TYR A 315 0.45 13.94 16.76
C TYR A 315 1.82 14.56 17.00
N LEU A 316 2.79 14.34 16.12
CA LEU A 316 4.14 14.92 16.22
C LEU A 316 4.16 16.43 15.96
N ASN A 317 3.15 16.97 15.29
CA ASN A 317 2.92 18.40 15.08
C ASN A 317 2.00 19.00 16.14
N ASP A 318 2.14 18.58 17.39
CA ASP A 318 1.41 19.07 18.56
C ASP A 318 -0.13 19.07 18.40
N ASN A 319 -0.66 18.12 17.63
CA ASN A 319 -2.09 17.98 17.31
C ASN A 319 -2.67 19.25 16.64
N SER A 320 -1.90 19.86 15.76
CA SER A 320 -2.29 21.07 15.04
C SER A 320 -2.80 20.74 13.62
N PHE A 321 -3.91 21.34 13.21
CA PHE A 321 -4.43 21.33 11.83
C PHE A 321 -3.77 22.39 10.94
N SER A 322 -2.59 22.86 11.30
CA SER A 322 -1.82 23.77 10.45
C SER A 322 -1.48 23.10 9.10
N ASN A 323 -1.32 23.92 8.06
CA ASN A 323 -0.84 23.44 6.75
C ASN A 323 0.67 23.16 6.76
N ASP A 324 1.20 22.60 7.85
CA ASP A 324 2.64 22.43 8.06
C ASP A 324 3.16 21.13 7.46
N PHE A 325 2.29 20.22 7.12
CA PHE A 325 2.66 18.97 6.45
C PHE A 325 1.57 18.45 5.50
N PHE A 326 2.00 17.66 4.52
CA PHE A 326 1.14 16.95 3.58
C PHE A 326 1.64 15.52 3.38
N VAL A 327 0.70 14.60 3.23
CA VAL A 327 0.97 13.15 3.12
C VAL A 327 0.33 12.57 1.87
N LEU A 328 1.09 11.76 1.14
CA LEU A 328 0.60 10.90 0.07
C LEU A 328 1.19 9.51 0.26
N GLY A 329 0.52 8.68 1.07
CA GLY A 329 1.04 7.37 1.43
C GLY A 329 2.36 7.45 2.20
N ASP A 330 3.45 7.03 1.58
CA ASP A 330 4.82 7.06 2.11
C ASP A 330 5.56 8.39 1.86
N ASP A 331 5.07 9.19 0.93
CA ASP A 331 5.63 10.51 0.63
C ASP A 331 5.09 11.57 1.60
N VAL A 332 5.98 12.33 2.20
CA VAL A 332 5.66 13.43 3.12
C VAL A 332 6.40 14.70 2.74
N VAL A 333 5.71 15.81 2.83
CA VAL A 333 6.32 17.15 2.80
C VAL A 333 6.00 17.84 4.12
N ILE A 334 7.04 18.30 4.82
CA ILE A 334 6.94 19.08 6.05
C ILE A 334 7.45 20.49 5.75
N LEU A 335 6.67 21.49 6.14
CA LEU A 335 6.94 22.92 5.89
C LEU A 335 7.43 23.65 7.15
N ASN A 336 7.56 22.94 8.23
CA ASN A 336 7.91 23.48 9.53
C ASN A 336 9.29 22.92 9.95
N ASP A 337 10.14 23.74 10.53
CA ASP A 337 11.51 23.38 10.97
C ASP A 337 11.56 22.85 12.43
N SER A 338 10.42 22.78 13.15
CA SER A 338 10.31 22.36 14.56
C SER A 338 10.20 20.85 14.75
#